data_897f8f66703d30d1a70a1881d4961114
#
_entry.id   897f8f66703d30d1a70a1881d4961114
#
_cell.length_a   1.000
_cell.length_b   1.000
_cell.length_c   1.000
_cell.angle_alpha   90.00
_cell.angle_beta   90.00
_cell.angle_gamma   90.00
#
_symmetry.space_group_name_H-M   'P 1'
#
loop_
_entity.id
_entity.type
_entity.pdbx_description
1 polymer ?
#
loop_
_entity_poly.entity_id
_entity_poly.type
_entity_poly.pdbx_seq_one_letter_code
_entity_poly.pdbx_strand_id
1 'polypeptide(L)'
;MRSSVNRSGHPAFIVILAGVCAALHIGKLPPAMIALQHSLGLGLVEAGFLLSLVQLAGMSAGVAFGALADGLGLKRSMVLGLLILSFASVLGGGAQSVGWLLALRAVEGLGFLLVVLPAPGLVRRLVAPERLDTMLGVWGTYMPCGAAVALLLGPLLIGTVGWRAWWWALGAATLAMALWLARAVPGETAAAPGSANAADAVSATATAAVAATAARAAALATPAWVARLRQTLARRGPWLVAMSFAAYSSQWLAVIGFLPTIYLQAGIAGVATGALTALAAGVNMVGNLAAGRLLHRGARPTLLLAIGFIAMGVASIAAFAGPSGAWLPAWLRYIAVLLFSMLGGVIPATLFSLAVRVAPSERTVSSTVGWVQQWSAFGQFAGPPLVAWVASRAGGWQWTWTVTATLSLLGLWLSARIGATLQVADK
;
A
#
# COMPACT_ATOMS: atom_id res chain seq x y z
N MET A 1 -38.97 -19.27 2.18
CA MET A 1 -38.84 -17.84 1.85
C MET A 1 -37.41 -17.41 2.14
N ARG A 2 -36.55 -17.35 1.15
CA ARG A 2 -35.17 -16.77 1.30
C ARG A 2 -35.32 -15.26 1.19
N SER A 3 -35.13 -14.53 2.29
CA SER A 3 -35.07 -13.09 2.26
C SER A 3 -33.87 -12.69 1.37
N SER A 4 -34.17 -12.14 0.19
CA SER A 4 -33.17 -11.44 -0.64
C SER A 4 -32.71 -10.21 0.13
N VAL A 5 -31.65 -10.36 0.91
CA VAL A 5 -30.93 -9.22 1.45
C VAL A 5 -30.40 -8.45 0.24
N ASN A 6 -31.07 -7.36 -0.07
CA ASN A 6 -30.63 -6.40 -1.07
C ASN A 6 -29.27 -5.84 -0.57
N ARG A 7 -28.18 -6.50 -0.93
CA ARG A 7 -26.81 -6.09 -0.57
C ARG A 7 -26.46 -4.87 -1.40
N SER A 8 -26.99 -3.72 -0.96
CA SER A 8 -26.60 -2.42 -1.51
C SER A 8 -25.07 -2.30 -1.39
N GLY A 9 -24.38 -1.90 -2.45
CA GLY A 9 -22.91 -1.72 -2.45
C GLY A 9 -22.42 -0.62 -1.48
N HIS A 10 -23.34 0.10 -0.84
CA HIS A 10 -23.06 1.22 0.07
C HIS A 10 -22.07 0.89 1.19
N PRO A 11 -22.16 -0.23 1.96
CA PRO A 11 -21.18 -0.55 3.01
C PRO A 11 -19.79 -0.88 2.45
N ALA A 12 -19.68 -1.46 1.24
CA ALA A 12 -18.40 -1.73 0.60
C ALA A 12 -17.67 -0.45 0.20
N PHE A 13 -18.39 0.58 -0.27
CA PHE A 13 -17.81 1.89 -0.55
C PHE A 13 -17.28 2.57 0.72
N ILE A 14 -17.94 2.39 1.87
CA ILE A 14 -17.45 2.90 3.15
C ILE A 14 -16.11 2.24 3.52
N VAL A 15 -15.96 0.94 3.28
CA VAL A 15 -14.69 0.23 3.47
C VAL A 15 -13.60 0.79 2.54
N ILE A 16 -13.93 1.06 1.27
CA ILE A 16 -12.98 1.67 0.31
C ILE A 16 -12.59 3.08 0.74
N LEU A 17 -13.56 3.90 1.17
CA LEU A 17 -13.28 5.24 1.70
C LEU A 17 -12.42 5.22 2.95
N ALA A 18 -12.58 4.22 3.82
CA ALA A 18 -11.69 4.01 4.96
C ALA A 18 -10.24 3.73 4.51
N GLY A 19 -10.05 2.98 3.44
CA GLY A 19 -8.73 2.78 2.81
C GLY A 19 -8.16 4.08 2.24
N VAL A 20 -8.97 4.88 1.53
CA VAL A 20 -8.58 6.21 1.02
C VAL A 20 -8.19 7.13 2.18
N CYS A 21 -8.98 7.14 3.27
CA CYS A 21 -8.69 7.92 4.46
C CYS A 21 -7.36 7.50 5.11
N ALA A 22 -7.08 6.19 5.22
CA ALA A 22 -5.79 5.71 5.68
C ALA A 22 -4.64 6.15 4.76
N ALA A 23 -4.84 6.14 3.44
CA ALA A 23 -3.85 6.57 2.45
C ALA A 23 -3.56 8.08 2.47
N LEU A 24 -4.47 8.92 3.00
CA LEU A 24 -4.18 10.34 3.28
C LEU A 24 -2.96 10.49 4.18
N HIS A 25 -2.76 9.57 5.14
CA HIS A 25 -1.62 9.59 6.03
C HIS A 25 -0.29 9.25 5.34
N ILE A 26 -0.32 8.57 4.18
CA ILE A 26 0.85 8.42 3.32
C ILE A 26 1.16 9.75 2.62
N GLY A 27 0.13 10.36 2.02
CA GLY A 27 0.26 11.60 1.24
C GLY A 27 0.41 12.88 2.06
N LYS A 28 0.21 12.86 3.38
CA LYS A 28 0.23 14.10 4.21
C LYS A 28 1.60 14.71 4.39
N LEU A 29 2.66 13.89 4.33
CA LEU A 29 4.03 14.33 4.58
C LEU A 29 4.65 15.12 3.44
N PRO A 30 4.55 14.69 2.16
CA PRO A 30 5.19 15.38 1.05
C PRO A 30 4.93 16.90 1.02
N PRO A 31 3.70 17.38 1.14
CA PRO A 31 3.44 18.84 1.12
C PRO A 31 3.95 19.57 2.38
N ALA A 32 4.13 18.86 3.49
CA ALA A 32 4.61 19.44 4.75
C ALA A 32 6.14 19.45 4.90
N MET A 33 6.86 18.82 4.00
CA MET A 33 8.27 18.51 4.16
C MET A 33 9.12 19.75 4.43
N ILE A 34 8.96 20.82 3.66
CA ILE A 34 9.70 22.07 3.84
C ILE A 34 9.35 22.74 5.17
N ALA A 35 8.07 22.75 5.55
CA ALA A 35 7.65 23.29 6.83
C ALA A 35 8.23 22.52 8.02
N LEU A 36 8.33 21.21 7.91
CA LEU A 36 8.98 20.34 8.90
C LEU A 36 10.49 20.55 8.96
N GLN A 37 11.16 20.72 7.82
CA GLN A 37 12.59 21.06 7.77
C GLN A 37 12.88 22.36 8.51
N HIS A 38 12.08 23.39 8.27
CA HIS A 38 12.26 24.69 8.95
C HIS A 38 11.90 24.65 10.44
N SER A 39 10.85 23.92 10.83
CA SER A 39 10.36 23.95 12.21
C SER A 39 11.04 22.97 13.15
N LEU A 40 11.55 21.84 12.65
CA LEU A 40 12.16 20.77 13.45
C LEU A 40 13.63 20.51 13.11
N GLY A 41 14.21 21.25 12.15
CA GLY A 41 15.61 21.05 11.72
C GLY A 41 15.82 19.72 10.98
N LEU A 42 14.79 19.23 10.26
CA LEU A 42 14.79 17.91 9.61
C LEU A 42 15.79 17.84 8.47
N GLY A 43 16.73 16.89 8.56
CA GLY A 43 17.65 16.57 7.47
C GLY A 43 16.97 15.84 6.30
N LEU A 44 17.59 15.85 5.13
CA LEU A 44 16.99 15.23 3.93
C LEU A 44 16.81 13.71 4.06
N VAL A 45 17.78 13.03 4.71
CA VAL A 45 17.69 11.57 4.94
C VAL A 45 16.60 11.24 5.96
N GLU A 46 16.48 12.03 7.03
CA GLU A 46 15.40 11.91 8.02
C GLU A 46 14.03 12.16 7.38
N ALA A 47 13.95 13.09 6.42
CA ALA A 47 12.77 13.31 5.60
C ALA A 47 12.38 12.04 4.80
N GLY A 48 13.37 11.34 4.25
CA GLY A 48 13.17 10.05 3.59
C GLY A 48 12.62 9.00 4.54
N PHE A 49 13.14 8.90 5.76
CA PHE A 49 12.61 7.99 6.77
C PHE A 49 11.20 8.38 7.24
N LEU A 50 10.89 9.66 7.40
CA LEU A 50 9.53 10.09 7.71
C LEU A 50 8.51 9.67 6.64
N LEU A 51 8.87 9.76 5.36
CA LEU A 51 8.03 9.28 4.27
C LEU A 51 7.80 7.77 4.35
N SER A 52 8.82 7.01 4.73
CA SER A 52 8.84 5.56 4.58
C SER A 52 8.45 4.78 5.84
N LEU A 53 8.61 5.33 7.06
CA LEU A 53 8.40 4.60 8.32
C LEU A 53 6.99 4.04 8.51
N VAL A 54 5.99 4.64 7.88
CA VAL A 54 4.63 4.10 7.87
C VAL A 54 4.55 2.70 7.23
N GLN A 55 5.56 2.31 6.44
CA GLN A 55 5.63 0.98 5.82
C GLN A 55 6.38 -0.04 6.70
N LEU A 56 6.97 0.38 7.82
CA LEU A 56 7.76 -0.47 8.71
C LEU A 56 6.98 -1.70 9.19
N ALA A 57 5.73 -1.49 9.62
CA ALA A 57 4.86 -2.57 10.07
C ALA A 57 4.55 -3.58 8.95
N GLY A 58 4.26 -3.08 7.74
CA GLY A 58 4.00 -3.92 6.56
C GLY A 58 5.23 -4.71 6.14
N MET A 59 6.39 -4.09 6.17
CA MET A 59 7.67 -4.71 5.83
C MET A 59 8.08 -5.80 6.82
N SER A 60 7.92 -5.57 8.13
CA SER A 60 8.42 -6.47 9.16
C SER A 60 7.46 -7.61 9.50
N ALA A 61 6.16 -7.37 9.47
CA ALA A 61 5.17 -8.28 10.04
C ALA A 61 3.87 -8.40 9.22
N GLY A 62 3.86 -8.02 7.94
CA GLY A 62 2.65 -8.01 7.11
C GLY A 62 1.88 -9.33 7.12
N VAL A 63 2.58 -10.47 7.03
CA VAL A 63 1.95 -11.81 7.08
C VAL A 63 1.36 -12.11 8.47
N ALA A 64 2.07 -11.73 9.55
CA ALA A 64 1.59 -11.96 10.93
C ALA A 64 0.36 -11.10 11.26
N PHE A 65 0.35 -9.84 10.79
CA PHE A 65 -0.80 -8.95 10.98
C PHE A 65 -2.04 -9.39 10.18
N GLY A 66 -1.86 -10.06 9.03
CA GLY A 66 -2.97 -10.70 8.32
C GLY A 66 -3.67 -11.75 9.20
N ALA A 67 -2.90 -12.62 9.86
CA ALA A 67 -3.45 -13.61 10.78
C ALA A 67 -4.08 -12.98 12.03
N LEU A 68 -3.50 -11.88 12.55
CA LEU A 68 -4.08 -11.12 13.68
C LEU A 68 -5.42 -10.47 13.30
N ALA A 69 -5.51 -9.89 12.10
CA ALA A 69 -6.76 -9.30 11.60
C ALA A 69 -7.89 -10.34 11.47
N ASP A 70 -7.55 -11.57 11.04
CA ASP A 70 -8.50 -12.69 11.00
C ASP A 70 -9.01 -13.06 12.39
N GLY A 71 -8.15 -13.01 13.41
CA GLY A 71 -8.50 -13.30 14.82
C GLY A 71 -9.34 -12.20 15.49
N LEU A 72 -9.06 -10.93 15.21
CA LEU A 72 -9.81 -9.77 15.74
C LEU A 72 -11.17 -9.57 15.06
N GLY A 73 -11.34 -10.09 13.85
CA GLY A 73 -12.44 -9.80 12.95
C GLY A 73 -12.13 -8.58 12.05
N LEU A 74 -12.50 -8.69 10.77
CA LEU A 74 -12.08 -7.75 9.72
C LEU A 74 -12.55 -6.31 9.99
N LYS A 75 -13.82 -6.13 10.39
CA LYS A 75 -14.38 -4.82 10.74
C LYS A 75 -13.68 -4.21 11.96
N ARG A 76 -13.52 -5.00 13.04
CA ARG A 76 -12.90 -4.53 14.29
C ARG A 76 -11.45 -4.12 14.05
N SER A 77 -10.72 -4.89 13.25
CA SER A 77 -9.35 -4.57 12.85
C SER A 77 -9.27 -3.23 12.14
N MET A 78 -10.16 -2.96 11.16
CA MET A 78 -10.20 -1.68 10.44
C MET A 78 -10.53 -0.51 11.37
N VAL A 79 -11.51 -0.64 12.26
CA VAL A 79 -11.87 0.41 13.23
C VAL A 79 -10.69 0.71 14.14
N LEU A 80 -10.05 -0.33 14.71
CA LEU A 80 -8.87 -0.18 15.57
C LEU A 80 -7.73 0.51 14.81
N GLY A 81 -7.48 0.11 13.57
CA GLY A 81 -6.46 0.72 12.72
C GLY A 81 -6.70 2.22 12.48
N LEU A 82 -7.94 2.62 12.18
CA LEU A 82 -8.32 4.03 12.02
C LEU A 82 -8.17 4.81 13.33
N LEU A 83 -8.53 4.22 14.48
CA LEU A 83 -8.33 4.86 15.80
C LEU A 83 -6.85 5.09 16.09
N ILE A 84 -5.98 4.11 15.82
CA ILE A 84 -4.53 4.24 15.97
C ILE A 84 -3.98 5.33 15.05
N LEU A 85 -4.39 5.36 13.77
CA LEU A 85 -4.01 6.40 12.82
C LEU A 85 -4.43 7.79 13.29
N SER A 86 -5.68 7.94 13.76
CA SER A 86 -6.20 9.20 14.27
C SER A 86 -5.40 9.68 15.49
N PHE A 87 -5.22 8.82 16.47
CA PHE A 87 -4.49 9.13 17.70
C PHE A 87 -3.04 9.51 17.43
N ALA A 88 -2.32 8.70 16.63
CA ALA A 88 -0.94 8.98 16.26
C ALA A 88 -0.81 10.29 15.45
N SER A 89 -1.80 10.60 14.58
CA SER A 89 -1.82 11.85 13.83
C SER A 89 -2.03 13.05 14.75
N VAL A 90 -2.98 12.99 15.69
CA VAL A 90 -3.23 14.08 16.64
C VAL A 90 -1.99 14.37 17.50
N LEU A 91 -1.36 13.33 18.05
CA LEU A 91 -0.10 13.45 18.79
C LEU A 91 1.03 13.98 17.91
N GLY A 92 1.08 13.58 16.63
CA GLY A 92 2.06 14.04 15.65
C GLY A 92 1.97 15.54 15.37
N GLY A 93 0.78 16.14 15.40
CA GLY A 93 0.58 17.57 15.33
C GLY A 93 1.19 18.33 16.52
N GLY A 94 1.36 17.67 17.67
CA GLY A 94 2.05 18.20 18.85
C GLY A 94 3.57 17.95 18.89
N ALA A 95 4.15 17.27 17.89
CA ALA A 95 5.56 16.90 17.90
C ALA A 95 6.48 18.11 17.95
N GLN A 96 7.50 18.03 18.81
CA GLN A 96 8.51 19.07 19.01
C GLN A 96 9.92 18.61 18.57
N SER A 97 10.08 17.35 18.20
CA SER A 97 11.35 16.80 17.71
C SER A 97 11.12 15.81 16.58
N VAL A 98 12.14 15.64 15.74
CA VAL A 98 12.15 14.67 14.64
C VAL A 98 11.95 13.24 15.16
N GLY A 99 12.65 12.85 16.24
CA GLY A 99 12.53 11.51 16.81
C GLY A 99 11.13 11.17 17.29
N TRP A 100 10.40 12.14 17.90
CA TRP A 100 9.02 11.99 18.28
C TRP A 100 8.11 11.75 17.07
N LEU A 101 8.30 12.54 16.02
CA LEU A 101 7.52 12.40 14.79
C LEU A 101 7.80 11.06 14.07
N LEU A 102 9.06 10.61 14.05
CA LEU A 102 9.46 9.30 13.51
C LEU A 102 8.78 8.15 14.27
N ALA A 103 8.79 8.18 15.60
CA ALA A 103 8.14 7.17 16.41
C ALA A 103 6.63 7.10 16.13
N LEU A 104 5.95 8.24 16.03
CA LEU A 104 4.54 8.30 15.69
C LEU A 104 4.25 7.84 14.27
N ARG A 105 5.16 8.06 13.31
CA ARG A 105 5.05 7.50 11.95
C ARG A 105 5.06 5.97 11.95
N ALA A 106 5.89 5.34 12.79
CA ALA A 106 5.86 3.89 12.95
C ALA A 106 4.52 3.40 13.52
N VAL A 107 3.95 4.12 14.51
CA VAL A 107 2.62 3.83 15.06
C VAL A 107 1.51 4.02 14.00
N GLU A 108 1.58 5.07 13.19
CA GLU A 108 0.67 5.24 12.04
C GLU A 108 0.76 4.06 11.07
N GLY A 109 1.96 3.50 10.88
CA GLY A 109 2.17 2.30 10.05
C GLY A 109 1.41 1.08 10.56
N LEU A 110 1.37 0.86 11.87
CA LEU A 110 0.54 -0.19 12.47
C LEU A 110 -0.95 0.03 12.18
N GLY A 111 -1.42 1.26 12.40
CA GLY A 111 -2.82 1.61 12.11
C GLY A 111 -3.17 1.45 10.63
N PHE A 112 -2.31 1.90 9.72
CA PHE A 112 -2.47 1.74 8.28
C PHE A 112 -2.61 0.26 7.87
N LEU A 113 -1.73 -0.59 8.40
CA LEU A 113 -1.74 -2.02 8.10
C LEU A 113 -3.04 -2.70 8.55
N LEU A 114 -3.51 -2.37 9.77
CA LEU A 114 -4.77 -2.88 10.32
C LEU A 114 -6.01 -2.42 9.54
N VAL A 115 -5.93 -1.32 8.79
CA VAL A 115 -7.00 -0.90 7.87
C VAL A 115 -6.91 -1.64 6.54
N VAL A 116 -5.72 -1.71 5.95
CA VAL A 116 -5.55 -2.12 4.55
C VAL A 116 -5.62 -3.62 4.36
N LEU A 117 -5.06 -4.42 5.29
CA LEU A 117 -5.04 -5.88 5.14
C LEU A 117 -6.43 -6.53 5.17
N PRO A 118 -7.34 -6.21 6.12
CA PRO A 118 -8.65 -6.84 6.19
C PRO A 118 -9.65 -6.32 5.15
N ALA A 119 -9.39 -5.16 4.55
CA ALA A 119 -10.37 -4.48 3.70
C ALA A 119 -10.84 -5.31 2.48
N PRO A 120 -9.97 -5.97 1.69
CA PRO A 120 -10.44 -6.83 0.59
C PRO A 120 -11.33 -7.98 1.07
N GLY A 121 -11.01 -8.58 2.22
CA GLY A 121 -11.82 -9.63 2.84
C GLY A 121 -13.19 -9.12 3.29
N LEU A 122 -13.24 -7.90 3.83
CA LEU A 122 -14.49 -7.27 4.25
C LEU A 122 -15.34 -6.85 3.04
N VAL A 123 -14.75 -6.29 1.98
CA VAL A 123 -15.43 -6.00 0.71
C VAL A 123 -16.06 -7.27 0.14
N ARG A 124 -15.32 -8.39 0.10
CA ARG A 124 -15.84 -9.69 -0.37
C ARG A 124 -17.08 -10.15 0.38
N ARG A 125 -17.19 -9.86 1.68
CA ARG A 125 -18.37 -10.23 2.48
C ARG A 125 -19.58 -9.33 2.27
N LEU A 126 -19.35 -8.10 1.80
CA LEU A 126 -20.37 -7.06 1.69
C LEU A 126 -21.01 -6.97 0.30
N VAL A 127 -20.39 -7.54 -0.74
CA VAL A 127 -20.87 -7.45 -2.11
C VAL A 127 -21.28 -8.82 -2.66
N ALA A 128 -22.15 -8.81 -3.67
CA ALA A 128 -22.50 -10.00 -4.42
C ALA A 128 -21.30 -10.48 -5.28
N PRO A 129 -21.12 -11.79 -5.50
CA PRO A 129 -19.98 -12.34 -6.24
C PRO A 129 -19.76 -11.68 -7.62
N GLU A 130 -20.84 -11.32 -8.32
CA GLU A 130 -20.81 -10.73 -9.67
C GLU A 130 -20.18 -9.31 -9.68
N ARG A 131 -20.19 -8.61 -8.54
CA ARG A 131 -19.64 -7.26 -8.37
C ARG A 131 -18.28 -7.26 -7.68
N LEU A 132 -17.80 -8.40 -7.22
CA LEU A 132 -16.59 -8.49 -6.39
C LEU A 132 -15.36 -7.96 -7.14
N ASP A 133 -15.13 -8.39 -8.38
CA ASP A 133 -13.98 -7.98 -9.17
C ASP A 133 -13.97 -6.47 -9.43
N THR A 134 -15.15 -5.90 -9.70
CA THR A 134 -15.29 -4.44 -9.86
C THR A 134 -14.94 -3.71 -8.58
N MET A 135 -15.44 -4.16 -7.43
CA MET A 135 -15.19 -3.51 -6.14
C MET A 135 -13.74 -3.67 -5.68
N LEU A 136 -13.10 -4.80 -5.96
CA LEU A 136 -11.66 -4.98 -5.71
C LEU A 136 -10.80 -4.14 -6.66
N GLY A 137 -11.26 -3.93 -7.90
CA GLY A 137 -10.63 -2.99 -8.83
C GLY A 137 -10.70 -1.54 -8.32
N VAL A 138 -11.85 -1.12 -7.80
CA VAL A 138 -12.01 0.19 -7.15
C VAL A 138 -11.15 0.28 -5.88
N TRP A 139 -11.11 -0.79 -5.06
CA TRP A 139 -10.20 -0.86 -3.91
C TRP A 139 -8.76 -0.62 -4.33
N GLY A 140 -8.29 -1.19 -5.43
CA GLY A 140 -6.91 -1.01 -5.92
C GLY A 140 -6.50 0.46 -6.15
N THR A 141 -7.46 1.38 -6.25
CA THR A 141 -7.19 2.81 -6.43
C THR A 141 -7.08 3.60 -5.11
N TYR A 142 -7.30 2.98 -3.94
CA TYR A 142 -7.34 3.68 -2.64
C TYR A 142 -6.05 4.46 -2.34
N MET A 143 -4.90 3.86 -2.63
CA MET A 143 -3.59 4.44 -2.30
C MET A 143 -3.26 5.67 -3.15
N PRO A 144 -3.26 5.61 -4.50
CA PRO A 144 -3.02 6.80 -5.32
C PRO A 144 -4.13 7.86 -5.15
N CYS A 145 -5.38 7.46 -4.88
CA CYS A 145 -6.46 8.41 -4.60
C CYS A 145 -6.21 9.19 -3.30
N GLY A 146 -5.94 8.49 -2.18
CA GLY A 146 -5.65 9.15 -0.91
C GLY A 146 -4.39 10.03 -0.98
N ALA A 147 -3.33 9.55 -1.63
CA ALA A 147 -2.12 10.33 -1.85
C ALA A 147 -2.41 11.60 -2.67
N ALA A 148 -3.16 11.50 -3.77
CA ALA A 148 -3.51 12.65 -4.61
C ALA A 148 -4.35 13.68 -3.84
N VAL A 149 -5.34 13.25 -3.07
CA VAL A 149 -6.17 14.15 -2.24
C VAL A 149 -5.32 14.86 -1.19
N ALA A 150 -4.41 14.16 -0.51
CA ALA A 150 -3.54 14.77 0.48
C ALA A 150 -2.55 15.76 -0.14
N LEU A 151 -2.00 15.44 -1.31
CA LEU A 151 -1.11 16.33 -2.07
C LEU A 151 -1.81 17.59 -2.56
N LEU A 152 -3.09 17.48 -2.92
CA LEU A 152 -3.90 18.62 -3.36
C LEU A 152 -4.29 19.54 -2.21
N LEU A 153 -4.80 18.96 -1.10
CA LEU A 153 -5.31 19.73 0.03
C LEU A 153 -4.21 20.22 0.98
N GLY A 154 -3.10 19.47 1.07
CA GLY A 154 -2.01 19.76 1.99
C GLY A 154 -1.44 21.16 1.87
N PRO A 155 -1.00 21.63 0.68
CA PRO A 155 -0.44 22.97 0.52
C PRO A 155 -1.40 24.09 0.88
N LEU A 156 -2.72 23.92 0.61
CA LEU A 156 -3.75 24.88 0.96
C LEU A 156 -3.88 25.05 2.48
N LEU A 157 -4.00 23.94 3.20
CA LEU A 157 -4.16 23.95 4.65
C LEU A 157 -2.85 24.33 5.37
N ILE A 158 -1.72 23.81 4.91
CA ILE A 158 -0.41 24.13 5.51
C ILE A 158 -0.07 25.60 5.32
N GLY A 159 -0.38 26.18 4.15
CA GLY A 159 -0.14 27.61 3.87
C GLY A 159 -1.01 28.57 4.67
N THR A 160 -2.18 28.13 5.14
CA THR A 160 -3.12 28.99 5.91
C THR A 160 -3.04 28.79 7.41
N VAL A 161 -2.98 27.53 7.88
CA VAL A 161 -3.08 27.18 9.31
C VAL A 161 -1.86 26.39 9.84
N GLY A 162 -0.88 26.13 8.99
CA GLY A 162 0.37 25.44 9.34
C GLY A 162 0.25 23.90 9.34
N TRP A 163 1.42 23.23 9.37
CA TRP A 163 1.51 21.78 9.27
C TRP A 163 0.89 21.05 10.49
N ARG A 164 0.92 21.66 11.69
CA ARG A 164 0.33 21.06 12.91
C ARG A 164 -1.18 20.90 12.76
N ALA A 165 -1.86 21.92 12.27
CA ALA A 165 -3.30 21.90 12.04
C ALA A 165 -3.68 20.89 10.93
N TRP A 166 -2.81 20.70 9.93
CA TRP A 166 -2.98 19.65 8.92
C TRP A 166 -2.99 18.25 9.55
N TRP A 167 -2.08 17.94 10.50
CA TRP A 167 -2.07 16.68 11.24
C TRP A 167 -3.33 16.47 12.05
N TRP A 168 -3.81 17.52 12.74
CA TRP A 168 -5.04 17.47 13.54
C TRP A 168 -6.27 17.30 12.66
N ALA A 169 -6.36 17.99 11.55
CA ALA A 169 -7.47 17.87 10.59
C ALA A 169 -7.58 16.43 10.06
N LEU A 170 -6.46 15.82 9.67
CA LEU A 170 -6.44 14.43 9.23
C LEU A 170 -6.76 13.45 10.38
N GLY A 171 -6.29 13.70 11.57
CA GLY A 171 -6.65 12.93 12.77
C GLY A 171 -8.16 12.97 13.00
N ALA A 172 -8.77 14.14 12.96
CA ALA A 172 -10.22 14.32 13.13
C ALA A 172 -11.02 13.64 12.01
N ALA A 173 -10.61 13.79 10.74
CA ALA A 173 -11.24 13.13 9.60
C ALA A 173 -11.17 11.60 9.74
N THR A 174 -10.03 11.06 10.21
CA THR A 174 -9.84 9.64 10.40
C THR A 174 -10.67 9.10 11.57
N LEU A 175 -10.84 9.89 12.65
CA LEU A 175 -11.74 9.54 13.73
C LEU A 175 -13.20 9.50 13.26
N ALA A 176 -13.62 10.52 12.50
CA ALA A 176 -14.97 10.55 11.92
C ALA A 176 -15.21 9.33 11.01
N MET A 177 -14.19 8.94 10.20
CA MET A 177 -14.25 7.75 9.35
C MET A 177 -14.34 6.46 10.18
N ALA A 178 -13.61 6.35 11.29
CA ALA A 178 -13.68 5.21 12.21
C ALA A 178 -15.09 5.04 12.79
N LEU A 179 -15.68 6.14 13.25
CA LEU A 179 -17.04 6.17 13.79
C LEU A 179 -18.09 5.84 12.72
N TRP A 180 -17.92 6.36 11.51
CA TRP A 180 -18.83 6.05 10.40
C TRP A 180 -18.77 4.57 10.02
N LEU A 181 -17.57 4.02 9.82
CA LEU A 181 -17.37 2.60 9.53
C LEU A 181 -17.93 1.71 10.65
N ALA A 182 -17.71 2.08 11.91
CA ALA A 182 -18.21 1.33 13.05
C ALA A 182 -19.75 1.26 13.09
N ARG A 183 -20.45 2.33 12.65
CA ARG A 183 -21.92 2.40 12.67
C ARG A 183 -22.56 1.82 11.39
N ALA A 184 -21.99 2.11 10.23
CA ALA A 184 -22.63 1.86 8.94
C ALA A 184 -22.31 0.48 8.34
N VAL A 185 -21.17 -0.12 8.71
CA VAL A 185 -20.82 -1.48 8.23
C VAL A 185 -21.35 -2.50 9.22
N PRO A 186 -22.09 -3.54 8.76
CA PRO A 186 -22.63 -4.59 9.64
C PRO A 186 -21.51 -5.29 10.43
N GLY A 187 -21.79 -5.61 11.69
CA GLY A 187 -20.90 -6.41 12.54
C GLY A 187 -20.74 -7.82 11.96
N GLU A 188 -19.58 -8.43 12.19
CA GLU A 188 -19.43 -9.85 11.97
C GLU A 188 -20.27 -10.56 13.04
N THR A 189 -21.41 -11.17 12.65
CA THR A 189 -22.04 -12.19 13.47
C THR A 189 -20.98 -13.28 13.64
N ALA A 190 -20.52 -13.50 14.86
CA ALA A 190 -19.76 -14.69 15.20
C ALA A 190 -20.54 -15.86 14.57
N ALA A 191 -19.90 -16.65 13.70
CA ALA A 191 -20.48 -17.91 13.28
C ALA A 191 -20.77 -18.64 14.60
N ALA A 192 -22.06 -18.80 14.92
CA ALA A 192 -22.48 -19.53 16.09
C ALA A 192 -21.80 -20.90 15.99
N PRO A 193 -21.10 -21.38 17.01
CA PRO A 193 -20.69 -22.76 17.07
C PRO A 193 -21.97 -23.56 16.80
N GLY A 194 -21.95 -24.40 15.75
CA GLY A 194 -23.14 -25.09 15.28
C GLY A 194 -23.95 -25.59 16.49
N SER A 195 -25.25 -25.36 16.45
CA SER A 195 -26.19 -25.83 17.45
C SER A 195 -26.02 -27.34 17.60
N ALA A 196 -25.22 -27.76 18.55
CA ALA A 196 -25.19 -29.13 19.01
C ALA A 196 -26.53 -29.38 19.68
N ASN A 197 -27.33 -30.24 19.06
CA ASN A 197 -28.58 -30.73 19.65
C ASN A 197 -28.28 -31.36 21.00
N ALA A 198 -29.14 -31.08 21.96
CA ALA A 198 -29.08 -31.53 23.37
C ALA A 198 -29.21 -33.06 23.56
N ALA A 199 -28.96 -33.88 22.53
CA ALA A 199 -29.04 -35.34 22.59
C ALA A 199 -27.70 -36.08 22.84
N ASP A 200 -26.56 -35.35 22.86
CA ASP A 200 -25.21 -35.98 22.90
C ASP A 200 -24.48 -35.84 24.23
N ALA A 201 -25.19 -35.62 25.32
CA ALA A 201 -24.58 -35.40 26.64
C ALA A 201 -23.97 -36.69 27.30
N VAL A 202 -24.06 -37.85 26.71
CA VAL A 202 -23.56 -39.13 27.29
C VAL A 202 -22.23 -39.59 26.63
N SER A 203 -21.77 -38.97 25.56
CA SER A 203 -20.47 -39.27 24.94
C SER A 203 -19.34 -38.31 25.34
N ALA A 204 -19.59 -37.36 26.26
CA ALA A 204 -18.74 -36.19 26.50
C ALA A 204 -17.37 -36.50 27.14
N THR A 205 -17.20 -37.58 27.91
CA THR A 205 -15.94 -37.86 28.59
C THR A 205 -14.86 -38.49 27.71
N ALA A 206 -15.24 -39.39 26.80
CA ALA A 206 -14.29 -39.96 25.83
C ALA A 206 -13.92 -38.94 24.76
N THR A 207 -14.88 -38.11 24.30
CA THR A 207 -14.68 -37.04 23.32
C THR A 207 -13.81 -35.91 23.89
N ALA A 208 -13.92 -35.60 25.21
CA ALA A 208 -13.07 -34.59 25.84
C ALA A 208 -11.59 -35.01 25.96
N ALA A 209 -11.30 -36.31 26.18
CA ALA A 209 -9.94 -36.84 26.22
C ALA A 209 -9.32 -36.84 24.80
N VAL A 210 -10.09 -37.21 23.77
CA VAL A 210 -9.67 -37.15 22.35
C VAL A 210 -9.49 -35.70 21.90
N ALA A 211 -10.41 -34.79 22.27
CA ALA A 211 -10.29 -33.37 21.99
C ALA A 211 -9.09 -32.72 22.69
N ALA A 212 -8.80 -33.07 23.93
CA ALA A 212 -7.63 -32.60 24.68
C ALA A 212 -6.32 -33.11 24.05
N THR A 213 -6.28 -34.37 23.59
CA THR A 213 -5.13 -34.96 22.88
C THR A 213 -4.96 -34.32 21.50
N ALA A 214 -6.05 -34.08 20.76
CA ALA A 214 -6.05 -33.38 19.48
C ALA A 214 -5.64 -31.91 19.65
N ALA A 215 -6.12 -31.21 20.70
CA ALA A 215 -5.73 -29.85 21.03
C ALA A 215 -4.24 -29.75 21.41
N ARG A 216 -3.72 -30.75 22.11
CA ARG A 216 -2.29 -30.85 22.49
C ARG A 216 -1.41 -31.19 21.28
N ALA A 217 -1.88 -32.04 20.38
CA ALA A 217 -1.24 -32.33 19.09
C ALA A 217 -1.28 -31.13 18.16
N ALA A 218 -2.40 -30.38 18.13
CA ALA A 218 -2.54 -29.15 17.37
C ALA A 218 -1.67 -28.00 17.94
N ALA A 219 -1.46 -27.96 19.27
CA ALA A 219 -0.56 -27.00 19.92
C ALA A 219 0.93 -27.28 19.62
N LEU A 220 1.28 -28.53 19.32
CA LEU A 220 2.63 -28.96 18.90
C LEU A 220 2.80 -28.94 17.37
N ALA A 221 1.71 -28.87 16.60
CA ALA A 221 1.77 -28.77 15.15
C ALA A 221 2.15 -27.36 14.72
N THR A 222 3.04 -27.24 13.75
CA THR A 222 3.36 -25.96 13.11
C THR A 222 2.07 -25.30 12.65
N PRO A 223 1.77 -24.04 13.06
CA PRO A 223 0.54 -23.36 12.65
C PRO A 223 0.35 -23.44 11.12
N ALA A 224 -0.85 -23.72 10.66
CA ALA A 224 -1.13 -23.95 9.24
C ALA A 224 -0.69 -22.79 8.32
N TRP A 225 -0.66 -21.55 8.85
CA TRP A 225 -0.15 -20.40 8.11
C TRP A 225 1.37 -20.45 7.91
N VAL A 226 2.14 -20.96 8.90
CA VAL A 226 3.60 -21.13 8.81
C VAL A 226 3.95 -22.16 7.72
N ALA A 227 3.21 -23.28 7.70
CA ALA A 227 3.40 -24.30 6.66
C ALA A 227 3.12 -23.72 5.25
N ARG A 228 2.04 -22.94 5.08
CA ARG A 228 1.73 -22.26 3.81
C ARG A 228 2.79 -21.24 3.42
N LEU A 229 3.27 -20.44 4.39
CA LEU A 229 4.34 -19.47 4.14
C LEU A 229 5.63 -20.19 3.72
N ARG A 230 6.01 -21.28 4.40
CA ARG A 230 7.18 -22.09 4.01
C ARG A 230 7.07 -22.64 2.59
N GLN A 231 5.88 -23.11 2.18
CA GLN A 231 5.65 -23.55 0.80
C GLN A 231 5.81 -22.40 -0.20
N THR A 232 5.29 -21.20 0.10
CA THR A 232 5.47 -20.01 -0.72
C THR A 232 6.94 -19.63 -0.86
N LEU A 233 7.68 -19.59 0.25
CA LEU A 233 9.10 -19.21 0.28
C LEU A 233 10.02 -20.23 -0.41
N ALA A 234 9.60 -21.49 -0.50
CA ALA A 234 10.37 -22.55 -1.17
C ALA A 234 10.34 -22.42 -2.70
N ARG A 235 9.49 -21.59 -3.29
CA ARG A 235 9.34 -21.46 -4.74
C ARG A 235 9.92 -20.14 -5.25
N ARG A 236 10.56 -20.17 -6.42
CA ARG A 236 11.19 -18.98 -7.05
C ARG A 236 10.17 -17.95 -7.55
N GLY A 237 9.03 -18.40 -8.07
CA GLY A 237 7.99 -17.52 -8.64
C GLY A 237 7.54 -16.42 -7.69
N PRO A 238 7.09 -16.74 -6.46
CA PRO A 238 6.70 -15.73 -5.46
C PRO A 238 7.79 -14.70 -5.13
N TRP A 239 9.06 -15.10 -5.09
CA TRP A 239 10.19 -14.19 -4.87
C TRP A 239 10.39 -13.21 -6.02
N LEU A 240 10.36 -13.68 -7.26
CA LEU A 240 10.52 -12.83 -8.45
C LEU A 240 9.43 -11.76 -8.51
N VAL A 241 8.18 -12.14 -8.24
CA VAL A 241 7.04 -11.21 -8.21
C VAL A 241 7.18 -10.23 -7.05
N ALA A 242 7.58 -10.70 -5.86
CA ALA A 242 7.78 -9.87 -4.69
C ALA A 242 8.89 -8.82 -4.89
N MET A 243 10.06 -9.24 -5.42
CA MET A 243 11.18 -8.33 -5.71
C MET A 243 10.82 -7.31 -6.80
N SER A 244 10.03 -7.71 -7.80
CA SER A 244 9.52 -6.78 -8.82
C SER A 244 8.63 -5.71 -8.19
N PHE A 245 7.81 -6.09 -7.21
CA PHE A 245 6.97 -5.11 -6.51
C PHE A 245 7.80 -4.16 -5.64
N ALA A 246 8.83 -4.67 -4.95
CA ALA A 246 9.76 -3.83 -4.21
C ALA A 246 10.46 -2.81 -5.12
N ALA A 247 10.94 -3.25 -6.29
CA ALA A 247 11.59 -2.37 -7.27
C ALA A 247 10.66 -1.25 -7.78
N TYR A 248 9.38 -1.58 -8.05
CA TYR A 248 8.38 -0.58 -8.44
C TYR A 248 8.07 0.39 -7.30
N SER A 249 7.71 -0.14 -6.15
CA SER A 249 7.17 0.67 -5.03
C SER A 249 8.22 1.59 -4.41
N SER A 250 9.50 1.19 -4.43
CA SER A 250 10.64 2.04 -4.05
C SER A 250 10.68 3.31 -4.88
N GLN A 251 10.59 3.18 -6.20
CA GLN A 251 10.69 4.29 -7.14
C GLN A 251 9.48 5.22 -7.01
N TRP A 252 8.27 4.64 -7.01
CA TRP A 252 7.05 5.43 -7.05
C TRP A 252 6.91 6.29 -5.79
N LEU A 253 7.08 5.71 -4.60
CA LEU A 253 6.95 6.46 -3.35
C LEU A 253 8.06 7.50 -3.21
N ALA A 254 9.30 7.20 -3.62
CA ALA A 254 10.39 8.15 -3.55
C ALA A 254 10.16 9.36 -4.47
N VAL A 255 9.77 9.13 -5.73
CA VAL A 255 9.52 10.23 -6.69
C VAL A 255 8.32 11.06 -6.25
N ILE A 256 7.15 10.43 -6.03
CA ILE A 256 5.93 11.15 -5.64
C ILE A 256 6.10 11.84 -4.28
N GLY A 257 6.81 11.20 -3.35
CA GLY A 257 7.04 11.74 -2.01
C GLY A 257 7.91 13.00 -1.97
N PHE A 258 8.93 13.09 -2.83
CA PHE A 258 9.79 14.28 -2.89
C PHE A 258 9.40 15.30 -3.95
N LEU A 259 8.47 14.97 -4.84
CA LEU A 259 8.05 15.86 -5.92
C LEU A 259 7.61 17.24 -5.45
N PRO A 260 6.79 17.40 -4.35
CA PRO A 260 6.46 18.72 -3.82
C PRO A 260 7.70 19.51 -3.40
N THR A 261 8.64 18.87 -2.74
CA THR A 261 9.90 19.53 -2.31
C THR A 261 10.70 20.01 -3.51
N ILE A 262 10.81 19.17 -4.55
CA ILE A 262 11.54 19.51 -5.79
C ILE A 262 10.91 20.72 -6.47
N TYR A 263 9.58 20.75 -6.57
CA TYR A 263 8.86 21.85 -7.24
C TYR A 263 8.89 23.16 -6.44
N LEU A 264 8.75 23.09 -5.11
CA LEU A 264 8.86 24.27 -4.25
C LEU A 264 10.29 24.85 -4.31
N GLN A 265 11.32 24.00 -4.30
CA GLN A 265 12.71 24.45 -4.48
C GLN A 265 12.98 25.04 -5.88
N ALA A 266 12.23 24.61 -6.89
CA ALA A 266 12.25 25.21 -8.23
C ALA A 266 11.43 26.51 -8.34
N GLY A 267 10.88 27.03 -7.24
CA GLY A 267 10.13 28.29 -7.19
C GLY A 267 8.65 28.19 -7.63
N ILE A 268 8.10 26.97 -7.76
CA ILE A 268 6.69 26.80 -8.12
C ILE A 268 5.84 27.08 -6.87
N ALA A 269 4.80 27.92 -7.01
CA ALA A 269 3.89 28.26 -5.91
C ALA A 269 3.25 27.02 -5.28
N GLY A 270 3.03 27.05 -3.94
CA GLY A 270 2.56 25.91 -3.18
C GLY A 270 1.26 25.27 -3.68
N VAL A 271 0.28 26.11 -4.09
CA VAL A 271 -1.00 25.62 -4.65
C VAL A 271 -0.79 24.91 -5.99
N ALA A 272 0.03 25.49 -6.88
CA ALA A 272 0.37 24.87 -8.16
C ALA A 272 1.17 23.58 -7.94
N THR A 273 2.13 23.57 -7.01
CA THR A 273 2.85 22.35 -6.61
C THR A 273 1.89 21.26 -6.15
N GLY A 274 0.90 21.60 -5.31
CA GLY A 274 -0.13 20.66 -4.87
C GLY A 274 -0.92 20.06 -6.04
N ALA A 275 -1.40 20.87 -6.97
CA ALA A 275 -2.16 20.41 -8.13
C ALA A 275 -1.32 19.50 -9.05
N LEU A 276 -0.08 19.92 -9.36
CA LEU A 276 0.83 19.16 -10.22
C LEU A 276 1.19 17.81 -9.60
N THR A 277 1.51 17.77 -8.31
CA THR A 277 1.89 16.53 -7.61
C THR A 277 0.70 15.62 -7.36
N ALA A 278 -0.48 16.18 -7.09
CA ALA A 278 -1.73 15.42 -7.00
C ALA A 278 -2.08 14.76 -8.33
N LEU A 279 -1.94 15.46 -9.46
CA LEU A 279 -2.15 14.88 -10.77
C LEU A 279 -1.14 13.77 -11.05
N ALA A 280 0.15 13.98 -10.72
CA ALA A 280 1.18 12.96 -10.89
C ALA A 280 0.89 11.69 -10.08
N ALA A 281 0.39 11.81 -8.85
CA ALA A 281 -0.06 10.66 -8.06
C ALA A 281 -1.34 10.04 -8.62
N GLY A 282 -2.32 10.86 -9.03
CA GLY A 282 -3.64 10.43 -9.49
C GLY A 282 -3.60 9.66 -10.82
N VAL A 283 -2.76 10.03 -11.78
CA VAL A 283 -2.68 9.34 -13.07
C VAL A 283 -2.19 7.88 -12.95
N ASN A 284 -1.59 7.51 -11.82
CA ASN A 284 -1.24 6.12 -11.51
C ASN A 284 -2.47 5.20 -11.54
N MET A 285 -3.65 5.71 -11.13
CA MET A 285 -4.90 4.96 -11.18
C MET A 285 -5.27 4.55 -12.61
N VAL A 286 -4.98 5.41 -13.58
CA VAL A 286 -5.26 5.11 -15.01
C VAL A 286 -4.46 3.88 -15.46
N GLY A 287 -3.18 3.81 -15.10
CA GLY A 287 -2.32 2.65 -15.39
C GLY A 287 -2.84 1.37 -14.73
N ASN A 288 -3.21 1.44 -13.44
CA ASN A 288 -3.76 0.30 -12.71
C ASN A 288 -5.04 -0.25 -13.36
N LEU A 289 -5.99 0.64 -13.69
CA LEU A 289 -7.24 0.26 -14.34
C LEU A 289 -7.02 -0.28 -15.77
N ALA A 290 -6.11 0.33 -16.52
CA ALA A 290 -5.75 -0.11 -17.86
C ALA A 290 -5.13 -1.51 -17.81
N ALA A 291 -4.23 -1.79 -16.86
CA ALA A 291 -3.62 -3.11 -16.71
C ALA A 291 -4.67 -4.19 -16.44
N GLY A 292 -5.62 -3.95 -15.54
CA GLY A 292 -6.71 -4.88 -15.28
C GLY A 292 -7.52 -5.23 -16.55
N ARG A 293 -7.88 -4.21 -17.35
CA ARG A 293 -8.59 -4.40 -18.61
C ARG A 293 -7.76 -5.14 -19.67
N LEU A 294 -6.48 -4.82 -19.78
CA LEU A 294 -5.56 -5.45 -20.75
C LEU A 294 -5.34 -6.92 -20.38
N LEU A 295 -5.14 -7.24 -19.11
CA LEU A 295 -5.01 -8.62 -18.62
C LEU A 295 -6.28 -9.43 -18.89
N HIS A 296 -7.46 -8.86 -18.66
CA HIS A 296 -8.73 -9.49 -18.99
C HIS A 296 -8.89 -9.75 -20.50
N ARG A 297 -8.31 -8.90 -21.36
CA ARG A 297 -8.26 -9.08 -22.82
C ARG A 297 -7.14 -10.02 -23.30
N GLY A 298 -6.44 -10.69 -22.39
CA GLY A 298 -5.41 -11.68 -22.70
C GLY A 298 -4.00 -11.10 -22.94
N ALA A 299 -3.74 -9.84 -22.56
CA ALA A 299 -2.39 -9.30 -22.67
C ALA A 299 -1.41 -10.10 -21.78
N ARG A 300 -0.19 -10.31 -22.27
CA ARG A 300 0.86 -11.04 -21.54
C ARG A 300 1.34 -10.22 -20.34
N PRO A 301 1.25 -10.74 -19.08
CA PRO A 301 1.66 -10.00 -17.90
C PRO A 301 3.11 -9.52 -17.95
N THR A 302 4.02 -10.33 -18.49
CA THR A 302 5.45 -9.99 -18.62
C THR A 302 5.70 -8.82 -19.58
N LEU A 303 4.89 -8.68 -20.64
CA LEU A 303 4.96 -7.53 -21.55
C LEU A 303 4.50 -6.27 -20.83
N LEU A 304 3.42 -6.33 -20.04
CA LEU A 304 2.93 -5.18 -19.28
C LEU A 304 3.95 -4.73 -18.22
N LEU A 305 4.61 -5.67 -17.55
CA LEU A 305 5.70 -5.36 -16.61
C LEU A 305 6.88 -4.69 -17.34
N ALA A 306 7.29 -5.24 -18.48
CA ALA A 306 8.40 -4.68 -19.27
C ALA A 306 8.08 -3.24 -19.73
N ILE A 307 6.88 -2.99 -20.26
CA ILE A 307 6.43 -1.65 -20.67
C ILE A 307 6.46 -0.71 -19.45
N GLY A 308 5.93 -1.12 -18.31
CA GLY A 308 5.92 -0.31 -17.10
C GLY A 308 7.32 0.07 -16.63
N PHE A 309 8.24 -0.89 -16.52
CA PHE A 309 9.60 -0.63 -16.06
C PHE A 309 10.43 0.17 -17.07
N ILE A 310 10.32 -0.11 -18.39
CA ILE A 310 10.99 0.69 -19.42
C ILE A 310 10.48 2.14 -19.36
N ALA A 311 9.17 2.33 -19.30
CA ALA A 311 8.58 3.66 -19.23
C ALA A 311 9.02 4.42 -17.98
N MET A 312 9.05 3.77 -16.80
CA MET A 312 9.55 4.39 -15.58
C MET A 312 11.02 4.78 -15.68
N GLY A 313 11.88 3.92 -16.22
CA GLY A 313 13.31 4.21 -16.40
C GLY A 313 13.54 5.39 -17.36
N VAL A 314 12.96 5.33 -18.55
CA VAL A 314 13.11 6.40 -19.57
C VAL A 314 12.51 7.71 -19.06
N ALA A 315 11.31 7.67 -18.50
CA ALA A 315 10.64 8.86 -18.00
C ALA A 315 11.39 9.49 -16.80
N SER A 316 12.01 8.70 -15.95
CA SER A 316 12.80 9.24 -14.84
C SER A 316 14.09 9.92 -15.32
N ILE A 317 14.75 9.35 -16.33
CA ILE A 317 15.89 10.00 -16.99
C ILE A 317 15.44 11.32 -17.61
N ALA A 318 14.35 11.33 -18.38
CA ALA A 318 13.82 12.54 -19.00
C ALA A 318 13.43 13.62 -17.97
N ALA A 319 12.88 13.21 -16.80
CA ALA A 319 12.45 14.15 -15.77
C ALA A 319 13.61 14.74 -14.96
N PHE A 320 14.64 13.94 -14.63
CA PHE A 320 15.63 14.32 -13.63
C PHE A 320 17.06 14.42 -14.16
N ALA A 321 17.47 13.78 -15.25
CA ALA A 321 18.83 13.82 -15.74
C ALA A 321 19.21 15.19 -16.32
N GLY A 322 20.50 15.51 -16.22
CA GLY A 322 21.12 16.70 -16.83
C GLY A 322 21.78 17.65 -15.84
N PRO A 323 22.79 18.41 -16.27
CA PRO A 323 23.44 19.44 -15.46
C PRO A 323 22.40 20.50 -15.10
N SER A 324 22.25 20.82 -13.84
CA SER A 324 21.22 21.72 -13.29
C SER A 324 19.77 21.34 -13.63
N GLY A 325 19.53 20.11 -14.07
CA GLY A 325 18.17 19.61 -14.38
C GLY A 325 17.52 20.18 -15.64
N ALA A 326 18.27 20.80 -16.55
CA ALA A 326 17.70 21.69 -17.58
C ALA A 326 17.93 21.27 -19.05
N TRP A 327 18.17 19.98 -19.36
CA TRP A 327 18.31 19.56 -20.76
C TRP A 327 16.97 19.46 -21.50
N LEU A 328 15.84 19.38 -20.77
CA LEU A 328 14.49 19.44 -21.33
C LEU A 328 13.70 20.61 -20.73
N PRO A 329 12.80 21.23 -21.49
CA PRO A 329 11.87 22.24 -20.96
C PRO A 329 11.04 21.70 -19.79
N ALA A 330 10.70 22.55 -18.82
CA ALA A 330 9.99 22.16 -17.60
C ALA A 330 8.68 21.38 -17.88
N TRP A 331 7.93 21.77 -18.89
CA TRP A 331 6.69 21.09 -19.26
C TRP A 331 6.91 19.66 -19.79
N LEU A 332 8.00 19.41 -20.56
CA LEU A 332 8.35 18.05 -21.00
C LEU A 332 8.79 17.18 -19.84
N ARG A 333 9.55 17.74 -18.89
CA ARG A 333 9.94 17.04 -17.66
C ARG A 333 8.72 16.68 -16.83
N TYR A 334 7.72 17.57 -16.76
CA TYR A 334 6.47 17.28 -16.07
C TYR A 334 5.67 16.17 -16.78
N ILE A 335 5.56 16.20 -18.09
CA ILE A 335 4.95 15.10 -18.86
C ILE A 335 5.68 13.77 -18.58
N ALA A 336 7.00 13.79 -18.53
CA ALA A 336 7.76 12.60 -18.16
C ALA A 336 7.39 12.07 -16.76
N VAL A 337 7.21 12.95 -15.76
CA VAL A 337 6.72 12.54 -14.42
C VAL A 337 5.32 11.93 -14.50
N LEU A 338 4.42 12.50 -15.28
CA LEU A 338 3.08 11.92 -15.48
C LEU A 338 3.15 10.53 -16.11
N LEU A 339 3.98 10.36 -17.14
CA LEU A 339 4.20 9.07 -17.82
C LEU A 339 4.86 8.06 -16.88
N PHE A 340 5.84 8.48 -16.07
CA PHE A 340 6.45 7.66 -15.02
C PHE A 340 5.40 7.07 -14.10
N SER A 341 4.49 7.88 -13.59
CA SER A 341 3.46 7.45 -12.65
C SER A 341 2.35 6.65 -13.35
N MET A 342 1.85 7.12 -14.49
CA MET A 342 0.75 6.49 -15.21
C MET A 342 1.12 5.10 -15.72
N LEU A 343 2.23 4.99 -16.44
CA LEU A 343 2.68 3.70 -16.97
C LEU A 343 3.27 2.80 -15.89
N GLY A 344 3.89 3.38 -14.85
CA GLY A 344 4.26 2.65 -13.64
C GLY A 344 3.07 1.99 -12.95
N GLY A 345 1.90 2.63 -12.98
CA GLY A 345 0.65 2.09 -12.42
C GLY A 345 0.19 0.77 -13.06
N VAL A 346 0.67 0.41 -14.25
CA VAL A 346 0.41 -0.90 -14.86
C VAL A 346 1.03 -2.05 -14.04
N ILE A 347 2.13 -1.79 -13.34
CA ILE A 347 2.92 -2.81 -12.65
C ILE A 347 2.17 -3.45 -11.47
N PRO A 348 1.59 -2.71 -10.50
CA PRO A 348 0.94 -3.31 -9.33
C PRO A 348 -0.19 -4.28 -9.69
N ALA A 349 -1.11 -3.86 -10.56
CA ALA A 349 -2.23 -4.72 -10.97
C ALA A 349 -1.75 -6.00 -11.65
N THR A 350 -0.68 -5.89 -12.48
CA THR A 350 -0.07 -7.05 -13.14
C THR A 350 0.59 -7.99 -12.14
N LEU A 351 1.30 -7.45 -11.14
CA LEU A 351 1.97 -8.25 -10.10
C LEU A 351 0.97 -8.96 -9.19
N PHE A 352 -0.17 -8.35 -8.86
CA PHE A 352 -1.23 -9.04 -8.12
C PHE A 352 -1.84 -10.20 -8.93
N SER A 353 -2.06 -10.02 -10.22
CA SER A 353 -2.50 -11.11 -11.10
C SER A 353 -1.47 -12.25 -11.16
N LEU A 354 -0.19 -11.90 -11.26
CA LEU A 354 0.90 -12.88 -11.25
C LEU A 354 1.06 -13.58 -9.90
N ALA A 355 0.86 -12.90 -8.77
CA ALA A 355 0.95 -13.50 -7.45
C ALA A 355 -0.01 -14.69 -7.29
N VAL A 356 -1.22 -14.58 -7.87
CA VAL A 356 -2.17 -15.70 -7.90
C VAL A 356 -1.66 -16.86 -8.75
N ARG A 357 -1.08 -16.56 -9.92
CA ARG A 357 -0.59 -17.58 -10.88
C ARG A 357 0.67 -18.31 -10.39
N VAL A 358 1.57 -17.63 -9.67
CA VAL A 358 2.81 -18.24 -9.16
C VAL A 358 2.64 -18.87 -7.78
N ALA A 359 1.45 -18.80 -7.18
CA ALA A 359 1.17 -19.44 -5.90
C ALA A 359 1.33 -20.98 -6.05
N PRO A 360 2.05 -21.63 -5.13
CA PRO A 360 2.30 -23.09 -5.20
C PRO A 360 1.03 -23.95 -5.20
N SER A 361 -0.05 -23.46 -4.61
CA SER A 361 -1.37 -24.10 -4.55
C SER A 361 -2.46 -23.05 -4.26
N GLU A 362 -3.72 -23.40 -4.48
CA GLU A 362 -4.86 -22.53 -4.12
C GLU A 362 -4.86 -22.11 -2.64
N ARG A 363 -4.41 -23.02 -1.75
CA ARG A 363 -4.31 -22.76 -0.30
C ARG A 363 -3.20 -21.76 0.07
N THR A 364 -2.25 -21.52 -0.83
CA THR A 364 -1.10 -20.62 -0.61
C THR A 364 -1.26 -19.26 -1.28
N VAL A 365 -2.35 -19.01 -2.03
CA VAL A 365 -2.58 -17.73 -2.74
C VAL A 365 -2.51 -16.56 -1.77
N SER A 366 -3.23 -16.61 -0.64
CA SER A 366 -3.21 -15.53 0.37
C SER A 366 -1.82 -15.30 0.96
N SER A 367 -1.06 -16.37 1.23
CA SER A 367 0.32 -16.27 1.73
C SER A 367 1.26 -15.67 0.67
N THR A 368 1.06 -16.01 -0.61
CA THR A 368 1.85 -15.46 -1.72
C THR A 368 1.56 -13.97 -1.92
N VAL A 369 0.29 -13.58 -1.92
CA VAL A 369 -0.11 -12.16 -2.02
C VAL A 369 0.42 -11.38 -0.82
N GLY A 370 0.31 -11.92 0.40
CA GLY A 370 0.86 -11.30 1.61
C GLY A 370 2.38 -11.10 1.52
N TRP A 371 3.11 -12.10 1.03
CA TRP A 371 4.55 -12.02 0.79
C TRP A 371 4.91 -10.93 -0.23
N VAL A 372 4.21 -10.90 -1.35
CA VAL A 372 4.39 -9.88 -2.40
C VAL A 372 4.11 -8.48 -1.85
N GLN A 373 3.08 -8.32 -1.03
CA GLN A 373 2.74 -7.04 -0.40
C GLN A 373 3.76 -6.62 0.65
N GLN A 374 4.33 -7.56 1.39
CA GLN A 374 5.40 -7.29 2.37
C GLN A 374 6.64 -6.73 1.67
N TRP A 375 7.03 -7.24 0.50
CA TRP A 375 8.13 -6.72 -0.30
C TRP A 375 7.80 -5.38 -0.94
N SER A 376 6.54 -5.13 -1.31
CA SER A 376 6.09 -3.79 -1.68
C SER A 376 6.32 -2.78 -0.54
N ALA A 377 5.94 -3.14 0.69
CA ALA A 377 6.18 -2.30 1.86
C ALA A 377 7.69 -2.10 2.13
N PHE A 378 8.51 -3.14 1.94
CA PHE A 378 9.97 -3.02 2.01
C PHE A 378 10.50 -2.02 0.98
N GLY A 379 10.05 -2.10 -0.27
CA GLY A 379 10.41 -1.14 -1.31
C GLY A 379 10.04 0.30 -0.94
N GLN A 380 8.82 0.50 -0.47
CA GLN A 380 8.35 1.80 0.00
C GLN A 380 9.13 2.31 1.23
N PHE A 381 9.62 1.40 2.08
CA PHE A 381 10.47 1.75 3.21
C PHE A 381 11.87 2.18 2.76
N ALA A 382 12.50 1.42 1.86
CA ALA A 382 13.90 1.65 1.45
C ALA A 382 14.06 2.76 0.41
N GLY A 383 13.07 2.96 -0.48
CA GLY A 383 13.18 3.87 -1.62
C GLY A 383 13.42 5.33 -1.26
N PRO A 384 12.55 5.97 -0.45
CA PRO A 384 12.70 7.39 -0.13
C PRO A 384 14.02 7.73 0.59
N PRO A 385 14.47 7.00 1.62
CA PRO A 385 15.77 7.27 2.23
C PRO A 385 16.96 7.11 1.25
N LEU A 386 16.87 6.11 0.35
CA LEU A 386 17.91 5.89 -0.65
C LEU A 386 18.02 7.05 -1.64
N VAL A 387 16.89 7.52 -2.18
CA VAL A 387 16.86 8.69 -3.09
C VAL A 387 17.31 9.95 -2.35
N ALA A 388 16.87 10.16 -1.11
CA ALA A 388 17.29 11.29 -0.29
C ALA A 388 18.80 11.26 -0.01
N TRP A 389 19.36 10.11 0.29
CA TRP A 389 20.79 9.92 0.50
C TRP A 389 21.59 10.24 -0.76
N VAL A 390 21.17 9.73 -1.94
CA VAL A 390 21.82 10.06 -3.21
C VAL A 390 21.75 11.56 -3.48
N ALA A 391 20.57 12.18 -3.33
CA ALA A 391 20.40 13.61 -3.54
C ALA A 391 21.27 14.45 -2.60
N SER A 392 21.42 14.06 -1.33
CA SER A 392 22.24 14.75 -0.35
C SER A 392 23.75 14.65 -0.64
N ARG A 393 24.22 13.48 -1.13
CA ARG A 393 25.62 13.25 -1.47
C ARG A 393 26.01 13.85 -2.81
N ALA A 394 25.12 13.83 -3.78
CA ALA A 394 25.37 14.32 -5.14
C ALA A 394 25.02 15.82 -5.33
N GLY A 395 24.54 16.48 -4.27
CA GLY A 395 24.25 17.92 -4.29
C GLY A 395 22.97 18.29 -5.05
N GLY A 396 21.99 17.38 -5.17
CA GLY A 396 20.68 17.72 -5.74
C GLY A 396 19.88 16.56 -6.33
N TRP A 397 18.66 16.89 -6.69
CA TRP A 397 17.66 15.93 -7.18
C TRP A 397 17.90 15.44 -8.62
N GLN A 398 18.83 16.07 -9.35
CA GLN A 398 19.22 15.67 -10.70
C GLN A 398 19.78 14.25 -10.78
N TRP A 399 20.14 13.63 -9.68
CA TRP A 399 20.63 12.26 -9.59
C TRP A 399 19.57 11.21 -9.22
N THR A 400 18.31 11.64 -9.00
CA THR A 400 17.18 10.73 -8.69
C THR A 400 17.03 9.63 -9.74
N TRP A 401 17.28 9.95 -11.02
CA TRP A 401 17.18 8.99 -12.10
C TRP A 401 18.14 7.81 -11.97
N THR A 402 19.29 7.96 -11.32
CA THR A 402 20.25 6.85 -11.17
C THR A 402 19.65 5.71 -10.34
N VAL A 403 18.96 6.03 -9.25
CA VAL A 403 18.28 5.06 -8.41
C VAL A 403 17.08 4.46 -9.17
N THR A 404 16.23 5.30 -9.75
CA THR A 404 15.01 4.83 -10.42
C THR A 404 15.30 4.05 -11.70
N ALA A 405 16.29 4.45 -12.51
CA ALA A 405 16.70 3.70 -13.70
C ALA A 405 17.33 2.34 -13.31
N THR A 406 18.16 2.29 -12.27
CA THR A 406 18.73 1.03 -11.78
C THR A 406 17.64 0.07 -11.31
N LEU A 407 16.66 0.56 -10.54
CA LEU A 407 15.52 -0.26 -10.10
C LEU A 407 14.62 -0.65 -11.27
N SER A 408 14.49 0.19 -12.29
CA SER A 408 13.75 -0.13 -13.53
C SER A 408 14.45 -1.24 -14.34
N LEU A 409 15.77 -1.19 -14.46
CA LEU A 409 16.56 -2.25 -15.11
C LEU A 409 16.45 -3.57 -14.33
N LEU A 410 16.51 -3.51 -12.99
CA LEU A 410 16.26 -4.68 -12.14
C LEU A 410 14.85 -5.25 -12.38
N GLY A 411 13.82 -4.40 -12.40
CA GLY A 411 12.44 -4.79 -12.67
C GLY A 411 12.27 -5.40 -14.05
N LEU A 412 12.94 -4.88 -15.07
CA LEU A 412 12.94 -5.44 -16.42
C LEU A 412 13.59 -6.83 -16.46
N TRP A 413 14.74 -6.99 -15.80
CA TRP A 413 15.40 -8.28 -15.67
C TRP A 413 14.51 -9.29 -14.93
N LEU A 414 13.88 -8.90 -13.82
CA LEU A 414 12.94 -9.74 -13.08
C LEU A 414 11.74 -10.15 -13.94
N SER A 415 11.21 -9.23 -14.77
CA SER A 415 10.10 -9.51 -15.70
C SER A 415 10.46 -10.61 -16.70
N ALA A 416 11.68 -10.58 -17.25
CA ALA A 416 12.18 -11.63 -18.14
C ALA A 416 12.32 -12.98 -17.41
N ARG A 417 12.80 -12.98 -16.16
CA ARG A 417 12.91 -14.20 -15.33
C ARG A 417 11.54 -14.78 -14.96
N ILE A 418 10.55 -13.94 -14.70
CA ILE A 418 9.15 -14.38 -14.48
C ILE A 418 8.64 -15.08 -15.75
N GLY A 419 8.88 -14.49 -16.94
CA GLY A 419 8.46 -15.08 -18.21
C GLY A 419 9.05 -16.48 -18.42
N ALA A 420 10.34 -16.65 -18.18
CA ALA A 420 11.00 -17.94 -18.28
C ALA A 420 10.41 -18.98 -17.29
N THR A 421 10.06 -18.54 -16.07
CA THR A 421 9.48 -19.46 -15.07
C THR A 421 8.07 -19.91 -15.45
N LEU A 422 7.25 -19.04 -16.04
CA LEU A 422 5.89 -19.40 -16.48
C LEU A 422 5.91 -20.35 -17.67
N GLN A 423 6.82 -20.15 -18.64
CA GLN A 423 6.97 -21.05 -19.79
C GLN A 423 7.40 -22.47 -19.42
N VAL A 424 8.15 -22.64 -18.33
CA VAL A 424 8.54 -23.96 -17.82
C VAL A 424 7.37 -24.67 -17.11
N ALA A 425 6.46 -23.90 -16.51
CA ALA A 425 5.28 -24.44 -15.84
C ALA A 425 4.16 -24.88 -16.82
N ASP A 426 4.14 -24.30 -18.03
CA ASP A 426 3.17 -24.60 -19.09
C ASP A 426 3.60 -25.81 -19.98
N LYS A 427 4.83 -26.32 -19.79
CA LYS A 427 5.36 -27.53 -20.44
C LYS A 427 5.28 -28.73 -19.51
#